data_c43051c1cb5860f3c334df18b48d5862
#
_entry.id   c43051c1cb5860f3c334df18b48d5862
#
_cell.length_a   1.000
_cell.length_b   1.000
_cell.length_c   1.000
_cell.angle_alpha   90.00
_cell.angle_beta   90.00
_cell.angle_gamma   90.00
#
_symmetry.space_group_name_H-M   'P 1'
#
loop_
_entity.id
_entity.type
_entity.pdbx_description
1 polymer ?
#
loop_
_entity_poly.entity_id
_entity_poly.type
_entity_poly.pdbx_seq_one_letter_code
_entity_poly.pdbx_strand_id
1 'polypeptide(L)'
;MVRPHAESFGFDEMDRVFAKYENNVEKSKLILEKNAKKMKKDAVSIATSKGLKVTGEGVKGITTESTNNGYNVGWSSRPNLHLYFHERGFHAQNNRQKQTVFRDSKGARTRHYKPGQATYVPPSPHMRPAFERNKMAFLNEMRNTIQDTT
;
A
#
# COMPACT_ATOMS: atom_id res chain seq x y z
N MET A 1 24.82 63.63 -15.98
CA MET A 1 23.83 62.91 -15.13
C MET A 1 24.25 61.45 -15.08
N VAL A 2 24.89 61.03 -14.02
CA VAL A 2 25.26 59.63 -13.78
C VAL A 2 24.04 58.94 -13.20
N ARG A 3 23.47 57.93 -13.89
CA ARG A 3 22.40 57.12 -13.33
C ARG A 3 23.00 56.19 -12.31
N PRO A 4 22.47 56.12 -11.09
CA PRO A 4 22.96 55.14 -10.12
C PRO A 4 22.61 53.71 -10.63
N HIS A 5 23.64 52.91 -10.90
CA HIS A 5 23.47 51.49 -11.09
C HIS A 5 23.22 50.85 -9.71
N ALA A 6 22.01 50.45 -9.46
CA ALA A 6 21.72 49.59 -8.34
C ALA A 6 22.24 48.20 -8.69
N GLU A 7 23.40 47.83 -8.16
CA GLU A 7 23.88 46.47 -8.22
C GLU A 7 23.09 45.64 -7.22
N SER A 8 22.30 44.68 -7.75
CA SER A 8 21.53 43.74 -6.93
C SER A 8 22.45 42.59 -6.47
N PHE A 9 23.14 42.79 -5.35
CA PHE A 9 23.96 41.75 -4.75
C PHE A 9 23.08 40.70 -4.05
N GLY A 10 23.31 39.44 -4.36
CA GLY A 10 22.75 38.29 -3.63
C GLY A 10 21.49 37.64 -4.23
N PHE A 11 20.81 38.30 -5.19
CA PHE A 11 19.60 37.71 -5.80
C PHE A 11 19.93 36.52 -6.71
N ASP A 12 21.01 36.59 -7.49
CA ASP A 12 21.44 35.49 -8.36
C ASP A 12 21.83 34.22 -7.58
N GLU A 13 22.43 34.41 -6.40
CA GLU A 13 22.81 33.29 -5.52
C GLU A 13 21.57 32.67 -4.86
N MET A 14 20.61 33.49 -4.48
CA MET A 14 19.32 33.06 -3.96
C MET A 14 18.50 32.30 -5.00
N ASP A 15 18.47 32.76 -6.24
CA ASP A 15 17.80 32.08 -7.36
C ASP A 15 18.44 30.71 -7.65
N ARG A 16 19.78 30.60 -7.58
CA ARG A 16 20.48 29.30 -7.70
C ARG A 16 20.10 28.33 -6.57
N VAL A 17 19.98 28.83 -5.35
CA VAL A 17 19.55 28.02 -4.19
C VAL A 17 18.12 27.55 -4.39
N PHE A 18 17.20 28.42 -4.78
CA PHE A 18 15.82 28.04 -5.05
C PHE A 18 15.70 27.01 -6.18
N ALA A 19 16.44 27.20 -7.28
CA ALA A 19 16.47 26.23 -8.38
C ALA A 19 16.98 24.84 -7.94
N LYS A 20 17.96 24.79 -7.02
CA LYS A 20 18.41 23.52 -6.42
C LYS A 20 17.30 22.86 -5.58
N TYR A 21 16.58 23.66 -4.77
CA TYR A 21 15.46 23.12 -3.96
C TYR A 21 14.33 22.57 -4.83
N GLU A 22 13.94 23.27 -5.88
CA GLU A 22 12.93 22.81 -6.83
C GLU A 22 13.33 21.49 -7.49
N ASN A 23 14.57 21.38 -7.97
CA ASN A 23 15.11 20.17 -8.57
C ASN A 23 15.11 18.99 -7.58
N ASN A 24 15.43 19.24 -6.31
CA ASN A 24 15.42 18.18 -5.29
C ASN A 24 14.00 17.76 -4.89
N VAL A 25 13.02 18.65 -4.94
CA VAL A 25 11.63 18.29 -4.77
C VAL A 25 11.16 17.35 -5.89
N GLU A 26 11.52 17.63 -7.14
CA GLU A 26 11.20 16.76 -8.27
C GLU A 26 11.90 15.40 -8.15
N LYS A 27 13.21 15.37 -7.83
CA LYS A 27 13.94 14.13 -7.57
C LYS A 27 13.31 13.33 -6.43
N SER A 28 12.86 13.98 -5.35
CA SER A 28 12.19 13.34 -4.23
C SER A 28 10.86 12.68 -4.64
N LYS A 29 10.09 13.31 -5.53
CA LYS A 29 8.86 12.72 -6.09
C LYS A 29 9.17 11.46 -6.90
N LEU A 30 10.20 11.48 -7.72
CA LEU A 30 10.63 10.30 -8.50
C LEU A 30 11.09 9.15 -7.60
N ILE A 31 11.81 9.46 -6.50
CA ILE A 31 12.23 8.46 -5.51
C ILE A 31 11.01 7.85 -4.81
N LEU A 32 10.03 8.66 -4.42
CA LEU A 32 8.77 8.19 -3.83
C LEU A 32 8.04 7.24 -4.78
N GLU A 33 7.88 7.61 -6.04
CA GLU A 33 7.22 6.78 -7.04
C GLU A 33 7.95 5.44 -7.27
N LYS A 34 9.27 5.49 -7.44
CA LYS A 34 10.13 4.31 -7.62
C LYS A 34 9.98 3.35 -6.44
N ASN A 35 10.06 3.87 -5.21
CA ASN A 35 9.97 3.05 -4.01
C ASN A 35 8.55 2.51 -3.77
N ALA A 36 7.50 3.27 -4.08
CA ALA A 36 6.12 2.78 -4.04
C ALA A 36 5.90 1.61 -5.02
N LYS A 37 6.41 1.72 -6.25
CA LYS A 37 6.36 0.63 -7.23
C LYS A 37 7.15 -0.60 -6.77
N LYS A 38 8.31 -0.40 -6.13
CA LYS A 38 9.12 -1.49 -5.58
C LYS A 38 8.41 -2.18 -4.42
N MET A 39 7.87 -1.42 -3.48
CA MET A 39 7.07 -1.95 -2.37
C MET A 39 5.88 -2.76 -2.86
N LYS A 40 5.16 -2.29 -3.89
CA LYS A 40 4.09 -3.06 -4.54
C LYS A 40 4.58 -4.40 -5.06
N LYS A 41 5.69 -4.44 -5.79
CA LYS A 41 6.27 -5.68 -6.32
C LYS A 41 6.62 -6.67 -5.20
N ASP A 42 7.23 -6.18 -4.14
CA ASP A 42 7.60 -7.01 -2.99
C ASP A 42 6.37 -7.55 -2.25
N ALA A 43 5.34 -6.72 -2.05
CA ALA A 43 4.08 -7.16 -1.45
C ALA A 43 3.40 -8.25 -2.28
N VAL A 44 3.34 -8.08 -3.60
CA VAL A 44 2.81 -9.09 -4.54
C VAL A 44 3.64 -10.38 -4.48
N SER A 45 4.96 -10.29 -4.45
CA SER A 45 5.86 -11.45 -4.36
C SER A 45 5.64 -12.21 -3.05
N ILE A 46 5.60 -11.50 -1.92
CA ILE A 46 5.39 -12.10 -0.59
C ILE A 46 4.00 -12.73 -0.51
N ALA A 47 2.95 -12.05 -0.97
CA ALA A 47 1.60 -12.60 -0.99
C ALA A 47 1.51 -13.88 -1.84
N THR A 48 2.18 -13.90 -2.99
CA THR A 48 2.23 -15.07 -3.87
C THR A 48 2.99 -16.22 -3.23
N SER A 49 4.15 -15.98 -2.62
CA SER A 49 4.95 -17.02 -1.94
C SER A 49 4.24 -17.64 -0.75
N LYS A 50 3.34 -16.88 -0.10
CA LYS A 50 2.50 -17.36 0.99
C LYS A 50 1.22 -18.08 0.53
N GLY A 51 1.06 -18.29 -0.77
CA GLY A 51 -0.12 -18.98 -1.32
C GLY A 51 -1.41 -18.16 -1.28
N LEU A 52 -1.34 -16.84 -1.06
CA LEU A 52 -2.52 -15.97 -1.04
C LEU A 52 -3.12 -15.71 -2.44
N LYS A 53 -2.51 -16.28 -3.48
CA LYS A 53 -2.96 -16.18 -4.85
C LYS A 53 -3.91 -17.33 -5.19
N VAL A 54 -5.17 -17.28 -4.76
CA VAL A 54 -6.17 -18.30 -5.10
C VAL A 54 -6.67 -18.10 -6.54
N THR A 55 -7.22 -16.92 -6.87
CA THR A 55 -7.68 -16.58 -8.22
C THR A 55 -6.71 -15.66 -8.97
N GLY A 56 -5.77 -15.08 -8.26
CA GLY A 56 -4.85 -14.05 -8.77
C GLY A 56 -5.43 -12.63 -8.79
N GLU A 57 -6.74 -12.46 -8.68
CA GLU A 57 -7.38 -11.14 -8.68
C GLU A 57 -7.03 -10.31 -7.45
N GLY A 58 -7.00 -10.93 -6.27
CA GLY A 58 -6.62 -10.25 -5.04
C GLY A 58 -5.21 -9.67 -5.09
N VAL A 59 -4.25 -10.43 -5.59
CA VAL A 59 -2.86 -10.00 -5.71
C VAL A 59 -2.70 -8.91 -6.78
N LYS A 60 -3.45 -8.99 -7.88
CA LYS A 60 -3.54 -7.93 -8.90
C LYS A 60 -4.14 -6.64 -8.36
N GLY A 61 -4.99 -6.74 -7.35
CA GLY A 61 -5.64 -5.60 -6.69
C GLY A 61 -4.71 -4.80 -5.78
N ILE A 62 -3.46 -5.21 -5.56
CA ILE A 62 -2.47 -4.37 -4.89
C ILE A 62 -2.06 -3.27 -5.87
N THR A 63 -2.42 -2.03 -5.55
CA THR A 63 -2.20 -0.86 -6.40
C THR A 63 -1.31 0.18 -5.72
N THR A 64 -0.81 1.10 -6.51
CA THR A 64 -0.16 2.33 -6.03
C THR A 64 -0.99 3.51 -6.49
N GLU A 65 -1.35 4.40 -5.58
CA GLU A 65 -2.10 5.61 -5.87
C GLU A 65 -1.29 6.82 -5.45
N SER A 66 -1.18 7.80 -6.35
CA SER A 66 -0.55 9.09 -6.02
C SER A 66 -1.50 9.90 -5.15
N THR A 67 -0.95 10.55 -4.13
CA THR A 67 -1.65 11.50 -3.26
C THR A 67 -0.91 12.84 -3.28
N ASN A 68 -1.52 13.90 -2.74
CA ASN A 68 -0.89 15.22 -2.67
C ASN A 68 0.47 15.20 -1.97
N ASN A 69 0.67 14.30 -1.00
CA ASN A 69 1.85 14.25 -0.15
C ASN A 69 2.71 12.99 -0.35
N GLY A 70 2.43 12.15 -1.38
CA GLY A 70 3.19 10.92 -1.60
C GLY A 70 2.45 9.85 -2.37
N TYR A 71 2.63 8.59 -1.98
CA TYR A 71 2.02 7.43 -2.62
C TYR A 71 1.42 6.50 -1.57
N ASN A 72 0.20 6.06 -1.80
CA ASN A 72 -0.42 4.96 -1.08
C ASN A 72 -0.14 3.65 -1.83
N VAL A 73 0.29 2.63 -1.09
CA VAL A 73 0.42 1.26 -1.60
C VAL A 73 -0.51 0.37 -0.80
N GLY A 74 -1.44 -0.29 -1.47
CA GLY A 74 -2.43 -1.11 -0.78
C GLY A 74 -3.46 -1.70 -1.73
N TRP A 75 -4.57 -2.12 -1.15
CA TRP A 75 -5.70 -2.65 -1.90
C TRP A 75 -6.73 -1.56 -2.09
N SER A 76 -7.16 -1.36 -3.31
CA SER A 76 -8.43 -0.70 -3.55
C SER A 76 -9.56 -1.58 -2.97
N SER A 77 -10.66 -0.97 -2.56
CA SER A 77 -11.81 -1.63 -1.95
C SER A 77 -12.23 -2.95 -2.65
N ARG A 78 -13.38 -3.51 -2.34
CA ARG A 78 -13.88 -4.77 -2.94
C ARG A 78 -13.47 -4.99 -4.41
N PRO A 79 -13.02 -6.20 -4.81
CA PRO A 79 -13.14 -7.50 -4.12
C PRO A 79 -11.97 -7.90 -3.21
N ASN A 80 -10.98 -7.05 -2.99
CA ASN A 80 -9.67 -7.41 -2.43
C ASN A 80 -9.61 -7.41 -0.89
N LEU A 81 -10.73 -7.23 -0.20
CA LEU A 81 -10.82 -7.23 1.27
C LEU A 81 -10.25 -8.50 1.93
N HIS A 82 -10.24 -9.63 1.24
CA HIS A 82 -9.69 -10.87 1.78
C HIS A 82 -8.17 -10.75 2.08
N LEU A 83 -7.41 -10.00 1.31
CA LEU A 83 -5.98 -9.75 1.59
C LEU A 83 -5.78 -8.93 2.86
N TYR A 84 -6.67 -7.97 3.13
CA TYR A 84 -6.67 -7.22 4.38
C TYR A 84 -6.89 -8.14 5.58
N PHE A 85 -7.82 -9.09 5.48
CA PHE A 85 -8.06 -10.06 6.54
C PHE A 85 -6.85 -10.97 6.74
N HIS A 86 -6.18 -11.39 5.66
CA HIS A 86 -4.94 -12.16 5.77
C HIS A 86 -3.80 -11.37 6.40
N GLU A 87 -3.74 -10.05 6.19
CA GLU A 87 -2.71 -9.21 6.82
C GLU A 87 -2.85 -9.19 8.35
N ARG A 88 -4.08 -9.15 8.87
CA ARG A 88 -4.37 -8.99 10.30
C ARG A 88 -4.77 -10.27 11.03
N GLY A 89 -5.11 -11.31 10.31
CA GLY A 89 -5.82 -12.46 10.84
C GLY A 89 -7.32 -12.19 11.00
N PHE A 90 -8.11 -13.24 11.01
CA PHE A 90 -9.58 -13.13 11.09
C PHE A 90 -10.21 -14.40 11.63
N HIS A 91 -11.46 -14.27 12.07
CA HIS A 91 -12.29 -15.41 12.41
C HIS A 91 -13.12 -15.84 11.20
N ALA A 92 -12.78 -16.99 10.62
CA ALA A 92 -13.56 -17.58 9.55
C ALA A 92 -14.74 -18.33 10.13
N GLN A 93 -15.95 -17.96 9.75
CA GLN A 93 -17.09 -18.80 10.01
C GLN A 93 -17.05 -20.01 9.07
N ASN A 94 -16.98 -21.20 9.65
CA ASN A 94 -17.01 -22.42 8.87
C ASN A 94 -18.45 -22.66 8.38
N ASN A 95 -18.79 -22.08 7.24
CA ASN A 95 -20.11 -22.18 6.61
C ASN A 95 -20.40 -23.59 6.02
N ARG A 96 -19.60 -24.59 6.32
CA ARG A 96 -19.97 -25.99 6.10
C ARG A 96 -21.03 -26.41 7.12
N GLN A 97 -22.14 -25.73 7.09
CA GLN A 97 -23.33 -26.10 7.83
C GLN A 97 -23.84 -27.41 7.24
N LYS A 98 -23.92 -28.44 8.07
CA LYS A 98 -24.78 -29.57 7.75
C LYS A 98 -26.21 -29.03 7.69
N GLN A 99 -26.67 -28.83 6.49
CA GLN A 99 -28.02 -28.38 6.20
C GLN A 99 -28.96 -29.53 6.58
N THR A 100 -29.59 -29.45 7.74
CA THR A 100 -30.62 -30.42 8.12
C THR A 100 -31.91 -29.87 7.53
N VAL A 101 -32.40 -30.55 6.53
CA VAL A 101 -33.70 -30.23 5.91
C VAL A 101 -34.77 -30.97 6.68
N PHE A 102 -35.59 -30.25 7.44
CA PHE A 102 -36.78 -30.78 8.04
C PHE A 102 -37.97 -30.56 7.10
N ARG A 103 -38.81 -31.58 6.94
CA ARG A 103 -40.10 -31.42 6.31
C ARG A 103 -41.12 -31.30 7.42
N ASP A 104 -41.93 -30.26 7.41
CA ASP A 104 -43.03 -30.13 8.30
C ASP A 104 -44.19 -31.07 7.87
N SER A 105 -45.24 -31.17 8.69
CA SER A 105 -46.44 -31.97 8.42
C SER A 105 -47.22 -31.56 7.16
N LYS A 106 -46.92 -30.37 6.60
CA LYS A 106 -47.49 -29.81 5.37
C LYS A 106 -46.54 -29.95 4.16
N GLY A 107 -45.41 -30.65 4.30
CA GLY A 107 -44.43 -30.87 3.23
C GLY A 107 -43.50 -29.66 2.95
N ALA A 108 -43.62 -28.57 3.67
CA ALA A 108 -42.73 -27.42 3.54
C ALA A 108 -41.32 -27.75 4.04
N ARG A 109 -40.32 -27.34 3.27
CA ARG A 109 -38.90 -27.56 3.61
C ARG A 109 -38.39 -26.39 4.45
N THR A 110 -38.16 -26.62 5.72
CA THR A 110 -37.50 -25.65 6.60
C THR A 110 -36.03 -26.01 6.72
N ARG A 111 -35.15 -25.02 6.43
CA ARG A 111 -33.70 -25.19 6.55
C ARG A 111 -33.27 -24.62 7.88
N HIS A 112 -32.82 -25.47 8.78
CA HIS A 112 -32.16 -25.03 10.02
C HIS A 112 -30.66 -24.95 9.83
N TYR A 113 -30.13 -23.79 10.07
CA TYR A 113 -28.70 -23.54 10.06
C TYR A 113 -28.15 -23.61 11.47
N LYS A 114 -27.27 -24.55 11.76
CA LYS A 114 -26.46 -24.48 12.97
C LYS A 114 -25.31 -23.48 12.71
N PRO A 115 -25.11 -22.46 13.54
CA PRO A 115 -23.96 -21.59 13.41
C PRO A 115 -22.69 -22.45 13.50
N GLY A 116 -21.89 -22.42 12.46
CA GLY A 116 -20.59 -23.10 12.44
C GLY A 116 -19.68 -22.46 13.48
N GLN A 117 -18.81 -23.25 14.07
CA GLN A 117 -17.81 -22.76 15.01
C GLN A 117 -16.82 -21.86 14.24
N ALA A 118 -16.64 -20.62 14.72
CA ALA A 118 -15.67 -19.71 14.13
C ALA A 118 -14.25 -20.24 14.39
N THR A 119 -13.48 -20.40 13.32
CA THR A 119 -12.07 -20.80 13.40
C THR A 119 -11.18 -19.58 13.22
N TYR A 120 -10.24 -19.37 14.12
CA TYR A 120 -9.28 -18.29 13.96
C TYR A 120 -8.24 -18.64 12.90
N VAL A 121 -8.09 -17.77 11.91
CA VAL A 121 -7.06 -17.83 10.89
C VAL A 121 -5.97 -16.83 11.29
N PRO A 122 -4.75 -17.30 11.59
CA PRO A 122 -3.67 -16.41 12.02
C PRO A 122 -3.25 -15.45 10.91
N PRO A 123 -2.64 -14.29 11.24
CA PRO A 123 -2.19 -13.31 10.27
C PRO A 123 -1.10 -13.90 9.35
N SER A 124 -1.20 -13.57 8.08
CA SER A 124 -0.20 -13.86 7.05
C SER A 124 0.22 -12.55 6.38
N PRO A 125 0.99 -11.70 7.08
CA PRO A 125 1.30 -10.36 6.64
C PRO A 125 2.17 -10.37 5.38
N HIS A 126 1.91 -9.47 4.44
CA HIS A 126 2.65 -9.31 3.19
C HIS A 126 2.96 -7.84 2.88
N MET A 127 2.12 -6.90 3.33
CA MET A 127 2.38 -5.47 3.17
C MET A 127 3.44 -4.97 4.15
N ARG A 128 3.32 -5.35 5.43
CA ARG A 128 4.28 -4.94 6.46
C ARG A 128 5.70 -5.42 6.17
N PRO A 129 5.96 -6.69 5.83
CA PRO A 129 7.30 -7.14 5.44
C PRO A 129 7.83 -6.46 4.18
N ALA A 130 6.98 -6.15 3.20
CA ALA A 130 7.37 -5.41 2.01
C ALA A 130 7.82 -3.98 2.36
N PHE A 131 7.10 -3.31 3.25
CA PHE A 131 7.48 -1.99 3.75
C PHE A 131 8.82 -2.01 4.49
N GLU A 132 8.98 -2.90 5.47
CA GLU A 132 10.21 -2.99 6.27
C GLU A 132 11.45 -3.29 5.42
N ARG A 133 11.30 -4.13 4.39
CA ARG A 133 12.38 -4.46 3.44
C ARG A 133 12.87 -3.23 2.67
N ASN A 134 11.98 -2.33 2.31
CA ASN A 134 12.28 -1.17 1.47
C ASN A 134 12.58 0.11 2.27
N LYS A 135 12.17 0.18 3.52
CA LYS A 135 12.24 1.36 4.38
C LYS A 135 13.63 2.00 4.45
N MET A 136 14.66 1.20 4.76
CA MET A 136 16.02 1.74 4.94
C MET A 136 16.62 2.26 3.63
N ALA A 137 16.41 1.53 2.53
CA ALA A 137 16.87 1.97 1.22
C ALA A 137 16.20 3.29 0.80
N PHE A 138 14.89 3.39 1.00
CA PHE A 138 14.13 4.61 0.75
C PHE A 138 14.65 5.80 1.58
N LEU A 139 14.81 5.61 2.89
CA LEU A 139 15.30 6.68 3.78
C LEU A 139 16.71 7.16 3.40
N ASN A 140 17.58 6.25 2.97
CA ASN A 140 18.91 6.60 2.52
C ASN A 140 18.89 7.37 1.18
N GLU A 141 18.09 6.92 0.21
CA GLU A 141 17.90 7.63 -1.06
C GLU A 141 17.37 9.05 -0.82
N MET A 142 16.36 9.21 0.05
CA MET A 142 15.81 10.53 0.39
C MET A 142 16.83 11.42 1.09
N ARG A 143 17.58 10.88 2.07
CA ARG A 143 18.60 11.64 2.79
C ARG A 143 19.68 12.15 1.84
N ASN A 144 20.19 11.30 0.96
CA ASN A 144 21.21 11.70 -0.01
C ASN A 144 20.70 12.83 -0.92
N THR A 145 19.46 12.74 -1.39
CA THR A 145 18.88 13.78 -2.25
C THR A 145 18.76 15.13 -1.53
N ILE A 146 18.46 15.12 -0.23
CA ILE A 146 18.38 16.34 0.57
C ILE A 146 19.75 16.89 0.90
N GLN A 147 20.74 16.03 1.19
CA GLN A 147 22.10 16.45 1.52
C GLN A 147 22.89 17.00 0.33
N ASP A 148 22.60 16.56 -0.89
CA ASP A 148 23.20 17.13 -2.12
C ASP A 148 22.83 18.61 -2.34
N THR A 149 22.06 19.20 -1.44
CA THR A 149 21.64 20.62 -1.48
C THR A 149 22.58 21.53 -0.67
N THR A 150 23.41 20.96 0.19
CA THR A 150 24.38 21.69 1.03
C THR A 150 25.71 21.74 0.35
#